data_b0021dc705dc550000a0cb412f0e1391
#
_entry.id   b0021dc705dc550000a0cb412f0e1391
#
_cell.length_a   1.000
_cell.length_b   1.000
_cell.length_c   1.000
_cell.angle_alpha   90.00
_cell.angle_beta   90.00
_cell.angle_gamma   90.00
#
_symmetry.space_group_name_H-M   'P 1'
#
loop_
_entity.id
_entity.type
_entity.pdbx_description
1 polymer ?
#
loop_
_entity_poly.entity_id
_entity_poly.type
_entity_poly.pdbx_seq_one_letter_code
_entity_poly.pdbx_strand_id
1 'polypeptide(L)'
;MVIANDEYSIWRTAPDASRLCYQHFCWRELYKSNIHPSIDLTNRPNLRIAELATGHCLWAIQVAEEYPHAQVEASDISLGLMPPKPDLPANLAVRKWSFFDPVPEEWIGAFDLLHVRLVIQPFGGNQDPRSVLDKFVSMLKPGGYLQWDEYDYHNADKNNVYSANDPVLVPNPEVTHNSSTKVWKLIMKTFQWPTEHFDRLADYFSAAGLTDVAAHKKRPPPAVFRAFYEHWYALVAQLLPVLDSMDAGAGQEAKELLMQMKKDAVVDGVYSAHITKFVVGRKPEQ
;
A
#
# COMPACT_ATOMS: atom_id res chain seq x y z
N MET A 1 13.06 14.89 3.60
CA MET A 1 12.29 16.11 3.31
C MET A 1 10.87 15.82 3.74
N VAL A 2 10.40 16.41 4.84
CA VAL A 2 9.02 16.24 5.30
C VAL A 2 8.14 16.89 4.26
N ILE A 3 7.30 16.13 3.57
CA ILE A 3 6.33 16.67 2.60
C ILE A 3 5.23 17.38 3.41
N ALA A 4 5.48 18.63 3.76
CA ALA A 4 4.48 19.49 4.34
C ALA A 4 3.69 20.14 3.19
N ASN A 5 2.37 20.09 3.27
CA ASN A 5 1.44 20.79 2.40
C ASN A 5 1.28 20.28 0.95
N ASP A 6 0.51 19.19 0.74
CA ASP A 6 0.04 18.76 -0.59
C ASP A 6 1.12 18.48 -1.67
N GLU A 7 2.39 18.43 -1.31
CA GLU A 7 3.51 18.12 -2.20
C GLU A 7 3.75 16.61 -2.32
N TYR A 8 2.68 15.85 -2.49
CA TYR A 8 2.80 14.44 -2.83
C TYR A 8 3.35 14.30 -4.24
N SER A 9 4.36 13.46 -4.43
CA SER A 9 5.10 13.33 -5.69
C SER A 9 4.29 12.79 -6.87
N ILE A 10 3.10 12.23 -6.63
CA ILE A 10 2.18 11.78 -7.68
C ILE A 10 1.03 12.77 -7.79
N TRP A 11 0.76 13.20 -9.01
CA TRP A 11 -0.34 14.08 -9.35
C TRP A 11 -1.69 13.38 -9.09
N ARG A 12 -2.65 14.11 -8.54
CA ARG A 12 -4.00 13.60 -8.30
C ARG A 12 -4.88 13.80 -9.53
N THR A 13 -4.56 13.06 -10.57
CA THR A 13 -5.23 13.10 -11.87
C THR A 13 -6.16 11.90 -12.06
N ALA A 14 -6.97 11.91 -13.11
CA ALA A 14 -7.80 10.74 -13.45
C ALA A 14 -6.99 9.46 -13.70
N PRO A 15 -5.80 9.47 -14.34
CA PRO A 15 -4.92 8.32 -14.39
C PRO A 15 -4.50 7.78 -13.02
N ASP A 16 -4.24 8.66 -12.03
CA ASP A 16 -3.88 8.24 -10.67
C ASP A 16 -5.05 7.54 -9.99
N ALA A 17 -6.25 8.12 -10.08
CA ALA A 17 -7.47 7.50 -9.57
C ALA A 17 -7.69 6.11 -10.18
N SER A 18 -7.58 6.00 -11.50
CA SER A 18 -7.75 4.72 -12.22
C SER A 18 -6.72 3.68 -11.76
N ARG A 19 -5.45 4.07 -11.60
CA ARG A 19 -4.40 3.18 -11.13
C ARG A 19 -4.67 2.70 -9.70
N LEU A 20 -5.08 3.60 -8.80
CA LEU A 20 -5.40 3.23 -7.41
C LEU A 20 -6.62 2.31 -7.32
N CYS A 21 -7.67 2.56 -8.13
CA CYS A 21 -8.80 1.63 -8.25
C CYS A 21 -8.34 0.26 -8.74
N TYR A 22 -7.52 0.22 -9.79
CA TYR A 22 -7.00 -1.03 -10.33
C TYR A 22 -6.14 -1.78 -9.33
N GLN A 23 -5.27 -1.07 -8.59
CA GLN A 23 -4.49 -1.61 -7.48
C GLN A 23 -5.39 -2.26 -6.43
N HIS A 24 -6.45 -1.56 -6.00
CA HIS A 24 -7.39 -2.08 -5.02
C HIS A 24 -8.06 -3.37 -5.50
N PHE A 25 -8.52 -3.43 -6.75
CA PHE A 25 -9.09 -4.66 -7.32
C PHE A 25 -8.08 -5.80 -7.40
N CYS A 26 -6.81 -5.54 -7.71
CA CYS A 26 -5.75 -6.55 -7.66
C CYS A 26 -5.61 -7.15 -6.24
N TRP A 27 -5.63 -6.31 -5.20
CA TRP A 27 -5.57 -6.76 -3.81
C TRP A 27 -6.81 -7.56 -3.42
N ARG A 28 -8.00 -7.07 -3.77
CA ARG A 28 -9.26 -7.79 -3.54
C ARG A 28 -9.29 -9.15 -4.24
N GLU A 29 -8.84 -9.21 -5.48
CA GLU A 29 -8.76 -10.46 -6.22
C GLU A 29 -7.78 -11.44 -5.59
N LEU A 30 -6.66 -10.95 -5.08
CA LEU A 30 -5.65 -11.78 -4.43
C LEU A 30 -6.10 -12.31 -3.06
N TYR A 31 -6.67 -11.47 -2.21
CA TYR A 31 -7.00 -11.82 -0.83
C TYR A 31 -8.45 -12.25 -0.63
N LYS A 32 -9.35 -11.87 -1.55
CA LYS A 32 -10.82 -12.10 -1.48
C LYS A 32 -11.48 -11.43 -0.27
N SER A 33 -10.77 -10.54 0.41
CA SER A 33 -11.22 -9.82 1.60
C SER A 33 -10.54 -8.46 1.70
N ASN A 34 -11.18 -7.45 2.27
CA ASN A 34 -10.59 -6.17 2.66
C ASN A 34 -9.86 -6.29 3.99
N ILE A 35 -10.44 -7.02 4.92
CA ILE A 35 -9.93 -7.23 6.27
C ILE A 35 -9.36 -8.64 6.33
N HIS A 36 -8.15 -8.77 6.90
CA HIS A 36 -7.50 -10.08 7.01
C HIS A 36 -8.32 -11.03 7.90
N PRO A 37 -8.53 -12.30 7.50
CA PRO A 37 -9.40 -13.24 8.23
C PRO A 37 -8.99 -13.54 9.68
N SER A 38 -7.74 -13.23 10.09
CA SER A 38 -7.32 -13.34 11.48
C SER A 38 -7.84 -12.24 12.39
N ILE A 39 -8.45 -11.19 11.83
CA ILE A 39 -9.03 -10.08 12.59
C ILE A 39 -10.47 -10.40 12.91
N ASP A 40 -10.76 -10.57 14.19
CA ASP A 40 -12.12 -10.82 14.68
C ASP A 40 -12.78 -9.52 15.12
N LEU A 41 -13.76 -9.07 14.34
CA LEU A 41 -14.60 -7.92 14.64
C LEU A 41 -16.02 -8.31 15.08
N THR A 42 -16.26 -9.60 15.36
CA THR A 42 -17.56 -10.06 15.82
C THR A 42 -17.85 -9.56 17.25
N ASN A 43 -19.13 -9.36 17.54
CA ASN A 43 -19.61 -8.96 18.87
C ASN A 43 -18.98 -7.67 19.43
N ARG A 44 -18.58 -6.73 18.57
CA ARG A 44 -18.08 -5.42 18.99
C ARG A 44 -19.20 -4.39 18.94
N PRO A 45 -19.70 -3.95 20.12
CA PRO A 45 -20.68 -2.87 20.17
C PRO A 45 -20.01 -1.56 19.69
N ASN A 46 -20.74 -0.77 18.91
CA ASN A 46 -20.25 0.50 18.38
C ASN A 46 -18.92 0.33 17.64
N LEU A 47 -18.88 -0.64 16.70
CA LEU A 47 -17.71 -0.93 15.87
C LEU A 47 -17.24 0.32 15.13
N ARG A 48 -15.98 0.70 15.31
CA ARG A 48 -15.35 1.81 14.61
C ARG A 48 -14.13 1.32 13.85
N ILE A 49 -14.06 1.64 12.56
CA ILE A 49 -12.98 1.25 11.64
C ILE A 49 -12.42 2.52 11.03
N ALA A 50 -11.10 2.63 10.92
CA ALA A 50 -10.47 3.73 10.20
C ALA A 50 -9.54 3.22 9.09
N GLU A 51 -9.53 3.93 7.95
CA GLU A 51 -8.52 3.82 6.90
C GLU A 51 -7.71 5.10 6.83
N LEU A 52 -6.38 4.97 6.97
CA LEU A 52 -5.45 6.08 6.86
C LEU A 52 -4.77 6.09 5.49
N ALA A 53 -4.53 7.26 4.93
CA ALA A 53 -4.02 7.43 3.55
C ALA A 53 -4.88 6.69 2.52
N THR A 54 -6.18 6.91 2.59
CA THR A 54 -7.20 6.16 1.84
C THR A 54 -7.14 6.34 0.31
N GLY A 55 -6.45 7.39 -0.19
CA GLY A 55 -6.32 7.69 -1.61
C GLY A 55 -7.68 7.98 -2.27
N HIS A 56 -8.23 7.01 -2.99
CA HIS A 56 -9.53 7.11 -3.66
C HIS A 56 -10.70 6.57 -2.83
N CYS A 57 -10.47 6.18 -1.58
CA CYS A 57 -11.49 5.76 -0.61
C CYS A 57 -12.21 4.42 -0.89
N LEU A 58 -11.79 3.64 -1.90
CA LEU A 58 -12.54 2.45 -2.33
C LEU A 58 -12.51 1.33 -1.28
N TRP A 59 -11.42 1.17 -0.52
CA TRP A 59 -11.37 0.22 0.59
C TRP A 59 -12.37 0.60 1.68
N ALA A 60 -12.38 1.87 2.11
CA ALA A 60 -13.29 2.34 3.14
C ALA A 60 -14.77 2.25 2.71
N ILE A 61 -15.08 2.55 1.43
CA ILE A 61 -16.41 2.39 0.87
C ILE A 61 -16.87 0.93 0.97
N GLN A 62 -16.05 -0.01 0.50
CA GLN A 62 -16.42 -1.43 0.54
C GLN A 62 -16.55 -1.95 1.99
N VAL A 63 -15.67 -1.51 2.88
CA VAL A 63 -15.79 -1.89 4.31
C VAL A 63 -17.04 -1.29 4.94
N ALA A 64 -17.41 -0.06 4.60
CA ALA A 64 -18.66 0.54 5.09
C ALA A 64 -19.91 -0.22 4.61
N GLU A 65 -19.87 -0.75 3.38
CA GLU A 65 -20.94 -1.61 2.82
C GLU A 65 -20.94 -3.01 3.44
N GLU A 66 -19.76 -3.60 3.68
CA GLU A 66 -19.59 -4.93 4.31
C GLU A 66 -20.00 -4.90 5.80
N TYR A 67 -19.84 -3.74 6.48
CA TYR A 67 -20.13 -3.54 7.90
C TYR A 67 -21.11 -2.38 8.11
N PRO A 68 -22.40 -2.49 7.71
CA PRO A 68 -23.35 -1.37 7.72
C PRO A 68 -23.67 -0.84 9.12
N HIS A 69 -23.37 -1.59 10.17
CA HIS A 69 -23.51 -1.18 11.57
C HIS A 69 -22.25 -0.52 12.17
N ALA A 70 -21.14 -0.54 11.43
CA ALA A 70 -19.90 0.12 11.85
C ALA A 70 -19.92 1.61 11.52
N GLN A 71 -19.18 2.40 12.29
CA GLN A 71 -18.76 3.74 11.89
C GLN A 71 -17.39 3.62 11.19
N VAL A 72 -17.32 4.00 9.93
CA VAL A 72 -16.10 3.96 9.15
C VAL A 72 -15.59 5.39 8.96
N GLU A 73 -14.30 5.59 9.19
CA GLU A 73 -13.61 6.86 8.97
C GLU A 73 -12.48 6.66 7.97
N ALA A 74 -12.36 7.54 6.99
CA ALA A 74 -11.28 7.55 6.02
C ALA A 74 -10.54 8.87 6.06
N SER A 75 -9.21 8.85 5.95
CA SER A 75 -8.41 10.07 5.93
C SER A 75 -7.32 10.03 4.88
N ASP A 76 -7.05 11.19 4.31
CA ASP A 76 -5.93 11.41 3.39
C ASP A 76 -5.46 12.86 3.51
N ILE A 77 -4.22 13.15 3.10
CA ILE A 77 -3.71 14.53 3.00
C ILE A 77 -4.46 15.34 1.94
N SER A 78 -5.13 14.68 1.00
CA SER A 78 -5.96 15.31 -0.03
C SER A 78 -7.24 14.52 -0.28
N LEU A 79 -8.34 15.23 -0.43
CA LEU A 79 -9.64 14.64 -0.76
C LEU A 79 -9.93 14.66 -2.28
N GLY A 80 -8.96 15.08 -3.11
CA GLY A 80 -9.18 15.33 -4.54
C GLY A 80 -9.46 14.09 -5.40
N LEU A 81 -9.18 12.87 -4.89
CA LEU A 81 -9.48 11.61 -5.59
C LEU A 81 -10.72 10.89 -5.04
N MET A 82 -11.35 11.43 -4.00
CA MET A 82 -12.49 10.78 -3.37
C MET A 82 -13.80 11.07 -4.11
N PRO A 83 -14.76 10.13 -4.06
CA PRO A 83 -16.10 10.39 -4.55
C PRO A 83 -16.76 11.58 -3.83
N PRO A 84 -17.71 12.29 -4.46
CA PRO A 84 -18.50 13.31 -3.80
C PRO A 84 -19.24 12.76 -2.58
N LYS A 85 -19.36 13.59 -1.54
CA LYS A 85 -20.01 13.17 -0.26
C LYS A 85 -21.39 12.51 -0.43
N PRO A 86 -22.27 12.95 -1.34
CA PRO A 86 -23.56 12.29 -1.53
C PRO A 86 -23.49 10.85 -2.04
N ASP A 87 -22.36 10.45 -2.65
CA ASP A 87 -22.15 9.14 -3.24
C ASP A 87 -21.47 8.17 -2.25
N LEU A 88 -21.14 8.64 -1.05
CA LEU A 88 -20.53 7.82 -0.01
C LEU A 88 -21.58 7.09 0.84
N PRO A 89 -21.28 5.87 1.35
CA PRO A 89 -22.13 5.19 2.34
C PRO A 89 -22.43 6.09 3.53
N ALA A 90 -23.66 6.02 4.05
CA ALA A 90 -24.13 6.89 5.14
C ALA A 90 -23.33 6.72 6.46
N ASN A 91 -22.70 5.57 6.65
CA ASN A 91 -21.85 5.23 7.79
C ASN A 91 -20.35 5.51 7.56
N LEU A 92 -19.98 6.17 6.45
CA LEU A 92 -18.61 6.55 6.13
C LEU A 92 -18.42 8.07 6.26
N ALA A 93 -17.50 8.46 7.13
CA ALA A 93 -17.02 9.83 7.25
C ALA A 93 -15.62 9.96 6.61
N VAL A 94 -15.36 11.10 5.95
CA VAL A 94 -14.08 11.38 5.31
C VAL A 94 -13.48 12.67 5.86
N ARG A 95 -12.18 12.66 6.15
CA ARG A 95 -11.47 13.79 6.75
C ARG A 95 -10.14 14.04 6.01
N LYS A 96 -9.81 15.31 5.77
CA LYS A 96 -8.45 15.71 5.39
C LYS A 96 -7.58 15.68 6.63
N TRP A 97 -6.60 14.76 6.66
CA TRP A 97 -5.65 14.60 7.75
C TRP A 97 -4.41 13.82 7.28
N SER A 98 -3.24 14.23 7.75
CA SER A 98 -1.96 13.55 7.53
C SER A 98 -1.61 12.70 8.75
N PHE A 99 -1.19 11.47 8.56
CA PHE A 99 -0.72 10.62 9.67
C PHE A 99 0.60 11.13 10.29
N PHE A 100 1.25 12.11 9.68
CA PHE A 100 2.36 12.81 10.32
C PHE A 100 1.91 13.89 11.30
N ASP A 101 0.67 14.40 11.16
CA ASP A 101 0.10 15.39 12.06
C ASP A 101 -0.22 14.81 13.46
N PRO A 102 -0.47 15.64 14.48
CA PRO A 102 -1.01 15.18 15.75
C PRO A 102 -2.32 14.41 15.56
N VAL A 103 -2.51 13.35 16.35
CA VAL A 103 -3.76 12.58 16.32
C VAL A 103 -4.89 13.45 16.88
N PRO A 104 -6.04 13.55 16.19
CA PRO A 104 -7.23 14.21 16.73
C PRO A 104 -7.64 13.58 18.08
N GLU A 105 -8.03 14.41 19.04
CA GLU A 105 -8.35 13.95 20.40
C GLU A 105 -9.45 12.88 20.38
N GLU A 106 -10.47 13.07 19.54
CA GLU A 106 -11.60 12.12 19.38
C GLU A 106 -11.23 10.79 18.72
N TRP A 107 -9.99 10.64 18.23
CA TRP A 107 -9.47 9.40 17.65
C TRP A 107 -8.61 8.60 18.63
N ILE A 108 -8.22 9.16 19.77
CA ILE A 108 -7.45 8.45 20.78
C ILE A 108 -8.31 7.32 21.37
N GLY A 109 -7.83 6.08 21.32
CA GLY A 109 -8.53 4.90 21.83
C GLY A 109 -9.89 4.66 21.17
N ALA A 110 -10.08 5.07 19.92
CA ALA A 110 -11.39 5.13 19.29
C ALA A 110 -11.73 3.96 18.37
N PHE A 111 -10.73 3.28 17.81
CA PHE A 111 -10.94 2.34 16.72
C PHE A 111 -10.72 0.89 17.11
N ASP A 112 -11.62 0.03 16.64
CA ASP A 112 -11.51 -1.43 16.75
C ASP A 112 -10.59 -2.00 15.68
N LEU A 113 -10.49 -1.34 14.50
CA LEU A 113 -9.57 -1.64 13.43
C LEU A 113 -9.04 -0.36 12.83
N LEU A 114 -7.72 -0.30 12.67
CA LEU A 114 -7.04 0.70 11.90
C LEU A 114 -6.38 0.00 10.70
N HIS A 115 -6.64 0.52 9.50
CA HIS A 115 -6.06 0.04 8.25
C HIS A 115 -5.20 1.11 7.59
N VAL A 116 -4.05 0.68 7.04
CA VAL A 116 -3.20 1.50 6.19
C VAL A 116 -2.59 0.64 5.10
N ARG A 117 -2.47 1.18 3.87
CA ARG A 117 -1.95 0.40 2.75
C ARG A 117 -1.06 1.21 1.82
N LEU A 118 0.09 0.59 1.46
CA LEU A 118 1.03 1.06 0.43
C LEU A 118 1.48 2.52 0.64
N VAL A 119 1.95 2.80 1.85
CA VAL A 119 2.35 4.14 2.27
C VAL A 119 3.86 4.31 2.37
N ILE A 120 4.67 3.49 1.72
CA ILE A 120 6.13 3.64 1.71
C ILE A 120 6.59 4.98 1.14
N GLN A 121 5.86 5.50 0.16
CA GLN A 121 6.26 6.70 -0.59
C GLN A 121 6.38 7.97 0.28
N PRO A 122 5.45 8.28 1.20
CA PRO A 122 5.58 9.37 2.15
C PRO A 122 6.82 9.31 3.05
N PHE A 123 7.45 8.13 3.18
CA PHE A 123 8.67 7.94 3.96
C PHE A 123 9.95 8.05 3.12
N GLY A 124 9.90 8.64 1.93
CA GLY A 124 11.08 8.93 1.10
C GLY A 124 12.16 9.66 1.88
N GLY A 125 13.43 9.57 1.41
CA GLY A 125 14.58 10.07 2.16
C GLY A 125 14.94 9.20 3.37
N ASN A 126 14.61 7.91 3.32
CA ASN A 126 14.90 6.91 4.34
C ASN A 126 14.29 7.22 5.73
N GLN A 127 13.08 7.78 5.75
CA GLN A 127 12.37 8.04 6.99
C GLN A 127 11.87 6.75 7.64
N ASP A 128 11.94 6.69 8.96
CA ASP A 128 11.56 5.53 9.74
C ASP A 128 10.03 5.49 10.00
N PRO A 129 9.31 4.44 9.58
CA PRO A 129 7.87 4.31 9.82
C PRO A 129 7.49 4.17 11.30
N ARG A 130 8.44 3.88 12.19
CA ARG A 130 8.18 3.89 13.65
C ARG A 130 7.73 5.26 14.14
N SER A 131 8.10 6.33 13.44
CA SER A 131 7.70 7.71 13.78
C SER A 131 6.18 7.92 13.85
N VAL A 132 5.40 7.07 13.18
CA VAL A 132 3.93 7.14 13.18
C VAL A 132 3.26 5.96 13.89
N LEU A 133 4.00 4.90 14.19
CA LEU A 133 3.43 3.66 14.72
C LEU A 133 2.82 3.86 16.12
N ASP A 134 3.48 4.61 17.00
CA ASP A 134 2.94 4.93 18.34
C ASP A 134 1.62 5.71 18.25
N LYS A 135 1.49 6.61 17.25
CA LYS A 135 0.24 7.31 16.97
C LYS A 135 -0.86 6.33 16.56
N PHE A 136 -0.56 5.39 15.66
CA PHE A 136 -1.53 4.39 15.22
C PHE A 136 -2.00 3.50 16.39
N VAL A 137 -1.05 3.05 17.22
CA VAL A 137 -1.37 2.27 18.43
C VAL A 137 -2.20 3.09 19.42
N SER A 138 -1.93 4.40 19.55
CA SER A 138 -2.72 5.27 20.43
C SER A 138 -4.17 5.42 20.00
N MET A 139 -4.46 5.31 18.71
CA MET A 139 -5.80 5.39 18.14
C MET A 139 -6.65 4.13 18.38
N LEU A 140 -6.02 2.99 18.64
CA LEU A 140 -6.70 1.73 18.86
C LEU A 140 -7.34 1.66 20.26
N LYS A 141 -8.55 1.12 20.33
CA LYS A 141 -9.15 0.62 21.58
C LYS A 141 -8.30 -0.51 22.17
N PRO A 142 -8.36 -0.78 23.48
CA PRO A 142 -7.92 -2.07 24.01
C PRO A 142 -8.55 -3.22 23.21
N GLY A 143 -7.78 -4.23 22.84
CA GLY A 143 -8.22 -5.32 21.98
C GLY A 143 -8.41 -4.98 20.48
N GLY A 144 -8.17 -3.75 20.08
CA GLY A 144 -8.26 -3.31 18.68
C GLY A 144 -7.09 -3.79 17.83
N TYR A 145 -7.26 -3.78 16.52
CA TYR A 145 -6.28 -4.30 15.55
C TYR A 145 -5.69 -3.21 14.68
N LEU A 146 -4.40 -3.35 14.36
CA LEU A 146 -3.74 -2.63 13.28
C LEU A 146 -3.48 -3.60 12.14
N GLN A 147 -3.96 -3.27 10.93
CA GLN A 147 -3.64 -3.96 9.68
C GLN A 147 -2.87 -3.00 8.78
N TRP A 148 -1.65 -3.38 8.40
CA TRP A 148 -0.80 -2.61 7.51
C TRP A 148 -0.42 -3.47 6.30
N ASP A 149 -0.91 -3.08 5.14
CA ASP A 149 -0.73 -3.82 3.89
C ASP A 149 0.38 -3.21 3.05
N GLU A 150 1.35 -4.03 2.63
CA GLU A 150 2.50 -3.58 1.84
C GLU A 150 2.95 -4.64 0.83
N TYR A 151 3.88 -4.26 -0.01
CA TYR A 151 4.68 -5.23 -0.75
C TYR A 151 5.81 -5.79 0.11
N ASP A 152 6.27 -7.00 -0.23
CA ASP A 152 7.50 -7.59 0.33
C ASP A 152 8.69 -7.04 -0.45
N TYR A 153 9.27 -5.96 0.06
CA TYR A 153 10.31 -5.20 -0.62
C TYR A 153 11.67 -5.91 -0.62
N HIS A 154 11.95 -6.73 0.40
CA HIS A 154 13.26 -7.39 0.59
C HIS A 154 13.66 -8.30 -0.58
N ASN A 155 12.67 -8.95 -1.20
CA ASN A 155 12.90 -9.87 -2.31
C ASN A 155 12.36 -9.33 -3.64
N ALA A 156 12.11 -8.03 -3.73
CA ALA A 156 11.50 -7.44 -4.90
C ALA A 156 12.34 -7.64 -6.17
N ASP A 157 13.66 -7.69 -6.04
CA ASP A 157 14.59 -7.92 -7.14
C ASP A 157 14.85 -9.40 -7.44
N LYS A 158 14.56 -10.32 -6.52
CA LYS A 158 14.90 -11.75 -6.63
C LYS A 158 13.73 -12.66 -6.92
N ASN A 159 12.54 -12.33 -6.39
CA ASN A 159 11.40 -13.25 -6.34
C ASN A 159 10.20 -12.79 -7.16
N ASN A 160 10.28 -11.64 -7.83
CA ASN A 160 9.11 -11.00 -8.43
C ASN A 160 9.07 -11.05 -9.96
N VAL A 161 10.00 -11.75 -10.59
CA VAL A 161 10.06 -11.90 -12.05
C VAL A 161 9.67 -13.31 -12.46
N TYR A 162 8.73 -13.41 -13.39
CA TYR A 162 8.19 -14.66 -13.90
C TYR A 162 8.25 -14.68 -15.41
N SER A 163 8.51 -15.85 -15.98
CA SER A 163 8.31 -16.12 -17.39
C SER A 163 7.00 -16.86 -17.61
N ALA A 164 6.16 -16.39 -18.52
CA ALA A 164 4.93 -17.10 -18.90
C ALA A 164 5.22 -18.45 -19.59
N ASN A 165 6.46 -18.63 -20.06
CA ASN A 165 6.91 -19.88 -20.71
C ASN A 165 7.40 -20.91 -19.70
N ASP A 166 7.50 -20.57 -18.40
CA ASP A 166 7.88 -21.50 -17.36
C ASP A 166 6.63 -21.91 -16.55
N PRO A 167 6.12 -23.16 -16.73
CA PRO A 167 4.95 -23.63 -16.01
C PRO A 167 5.19 -23.81 -14.50
N VAL A 168 6.43 -23.85 -14.08
CA VAL A 168 6.84 -23.86 -12.68
C VAL A 168 7.30 -22.44 -12.33
N LEU A 169 6.42 -21.63 -11.85
CA LEU A 169 6.62 -20.24 -11.42
C LEU A 169 7.73 -20.09 -10.35
N VAL A 170 8.91 -20.55 -10.70
CA VAL A 170 10.12 -20.34 -9.91
C VAL A 170 10.73 -19.03 -10.39
N PRO A 171 11.18 -18.15 -9.50
CA PRO A 171 12.01 -17.02 -9.89
C PRO A 171 13.13 -17.55 -10.79
N ASN A 172 13.13 -17.16 -12.06
CA ASN A 172 14.23 -17.55 -12.94
C ASN A 172 15.42 -16.62 -12.65
N PRO A 173 16.51 -17.13 -12.05
CA PRO A 173 17.68 -16.32 -11.74
C PRO A 173 18.33 -15.72 -13.00
N GLU A 174 18.09 -16.28 -14.19
CA GLU A 174 18.55 -15.71 -15.46
C GLU A 174 17.78 -14.44 -15.85
N VAL A 175 16.58 -14.21 -15.28
CA VAL A 175 15.73 -13.04 -15.52
C VAL A 175 15.96 -11.91 -14.50
N THR A 176 16.88 -12.06 -13.54
CA THR A 176 17.18 -11.05 -12.51
C THR A 176 17.72 -9.71 -13.05
N HIS A 177 18.04 -9.65 -14.32
CA HIS A 177 18.52 -8.43 -14.99
C HIS A 177 17.51 -7.83 -15.98
N ASN A 178 16.23 -8.15 -15.84
CA ASN A 178 15.20 -7.58 -16.70
C ASN A 178 14.97 -6.08 -16.40
N SER A 179 14.27 -5.44 -17.33
CA SER A 179 13.97 -4.00 -17.26
C SER A 179 13.15 -3.62 -16.04
N SER A 180 12.24 -4.49 -15.57
CA SER A 180 11.44 -4.24 -14.35
C SER A 180 12.30 -4.16 -13.09
N THR A 181 13.27 -5.06 -12.93
CA THR A 181 14.24 -5.01 -11.82
C THR A 181 15.12 -3.76 -11.90
N LYS A 182 15.54 -3.36 -13.10
CA LYS A 182 16.35 -2.15 -13.29
C LYS A 182 15.58 -0.90 -12.91
N VAL A 183 14.34 -0.77 -13.36
CA VAL A 183 13.51 0.39 -13.03
C VAL A 183 13.18 0.43 -11.53
N TRP A 184 12.97 -0.73 -10.91
CA TRP A 184 12.81 -0.82 -9.45
C TRP A 184 14.03 -0.26 -8.72
N LYS A 185 15.24 -0.70 -9.10
CA LYS A 185 16.48 -0.21 -8.49
C LYS A 185 16.67 1.30 -8.69
N LEU A 186 16.33 1.81 -9.87
CA LEU A 186 16.38 3.25 -10.16
C LEU A 186 15.43 4.04 -9.24
N ILE A 187 14.19 3.59 -9.10
CA ILE A 187 13.20 4.20 -8.21
C ILE A 187 13.68 4.19 -6.76
N MET A 188 14.14 3.02 -6.27
CA MET A 188 14.65 2.90 -4.90
C MET A 188 15.81 3.85 -4.61
N LYS A 189 16.74 3.96 -5.56
CA LYS A 189 17.89 4.88 -5.46
C LYS A 189 17.42 6.33 -5.42
N THR A 190 16.53 6.73 -6.34
CA THR A 190 16.11 8.13 -6.51
C THR A 190 15.25 8.60 -5.35
N PHE A 191 14.25 7.84 -4.94
CA PHE A 191 13.34 8.22 -3.85
C PHE A 191 13.87 7.88 -2.45
N GLN A 192 14.91 7.04 -2.35
CA GLN A 192 15.42 6.54 -1.08
C GLN A 192 14.30 5.99 -0.18
N TRP A 193 13.45 5.12 -0.76
CA TRP A 193 12.38 4.50 0.03
C TRP A 193 12.96 3.53 1.07
N PRO A 194 12.47 3.57 2.32
CA PRO A 194 13.04 2.81 3.44
C PRO A 194 12.57 1.35 3.44
N THR A 195 12.84 0.60 2.38
CA THR A 195 12.36 -0.78 2.18
C THR A 195 12.72 -1.71 3.32
N GLU A 196 13.93 -1.57 3.88
CA GLU A 196 14.39 -2.38 5.03
C GLU A 196 13.53 -2.17 6.29
N HIS A 197 13.08 -0.93 6.52
CA HIS A 197 12.16 -0.62 7.62
C HIS A 197 10.79 -1.28 7.37
N PHE A 198 10.28 -1.17 6.15
CA PHE A 198 8.97 -1.74 5.80
C PHE A 198 8.98 -3.29 5.83
N ASP A 199 10.12 -3.92 5.56
CA ASP A 199 10.26 -5.36 5.70
C ASP A 199 10.20 -5.82 7.16
N ARG A 200 10.53 -4.96 8.10
CA ARG A 200 10.55 -5.21 9.54
C ARG A 200 9.31 -4.72 10.29
N LEU A 201 8.22 -4.39 9.59
CA LEU A 201 7.00 -3.89 10.24
C LEU A 201 6.47 -4.80 11.36
N ALA A 202 6.57 -6.12 11.21
CA ALA A 202 6.14 -7.05 12.26
C ALA A 202 6.98 -6.93 13.54
N ASP A 203 8.30 -6.73 13.41
CA ASP A 203 9.18 -6.48 14.55
C ASP A 203 8.78 -5.15 15.24
N TYR A 204 8.48 -4.14 14.45
CA TYR A 204 8.09 -2.82 14.96
C TYR A 204 6.72 -2.85 15.64
N PHE A 205 5.77 -3.61 15.13
CA PHE A 205 4.49 -3.83 15.79
C PHE A 205 4.67 -4.44 17.19
N SER A 206 5.50 -5.49 17.28
CA SER A 206 5.82 -6.12 18.55
C SER A 206 6.53 -5.14 19.51
N ALA A 207 7.47 -4.36 19.01
CA ALA A 207 8.20 -3.35 19.80
C ALA A 207 7.29 -2.20 20.29
N ALA A 208 6.23 -1.88 19.54
CA ALA A 208 5.20 -0.91 19.91
C ALA A 208 4.13 -1.46 20.89
N GLY A 209 4.31 -2.70 21.38
CA GLY A 209 3.44 -3.33 22.37
C GLY A 209 2.20 -4.02 21.80
N LEU A 210 2.13 -4.21 20.48
CA LEU A 210 1.09 -5.05 19.89
C LEU A 210 1.39 -6.53 20.12
N THR A 211 0.36 -7.31 20.36
CA THR A 211 0.39 -8.78 20.50
C THR A 211 -0.21 -9.46 19.27
N ASP A 212 -0.12 -10.79 19.21
CA ASP A 212 -0.65 -11.60 18.10
C ASP A 212 -0.13 -11.11 16.72
N VAL A 213 1.11 -10.60 16.72
CA VAL A 213 1.69 -10.01 15.53
C VAL A 213 2.05 -11.08 14.51
N ALA A 214 1.54 -10.94 13.30
CA ALA A 214 1.84 -11.83 12.18
C ALA A 214 1.98 -11.08 10.86
N ALA A 215 2.92 -11.55 10.02
CA ALA A 215 3.07 -11.10 8.65
C ALA A 215 2.59 -12.20 7.68
N HIS A 216 1.51 -11.93 6.96
CA HIS A 216 0.89 -12.86 6.02
C HIS A 216 1.28 -12.49 4.60
N LYS A 217 2.22 -13.21 4.02
CA LYS A 217 2.70 -12.97 2.66
C LYS A 217 1.89 -13.79 1.66
N LYS A 218 1.56 -13.16 0.53
CA LYS A 218 0.85 -13.84 -0.55
C LYS A 218 1.42 -13.46 -1.92
N ARG A 219 1.73 -14.47 -2.70
CA ARG A 219 2.15 -14.33 -4.09
C ARG A 219 0.91 -14.28 -4.98
N PRO A 220 0.80 -13.33 -5.93
CA PRO A 220 -0.26 -13.39 -6.92
C PRO A 220 -0.21 -14.72 -7.69
N PRO A 221 -1.35 -15.37 -7.95
CA PRO A 221 -1.39 -16.54 -8.83
C PRO A 221 -1.19 -16.12 -10.30
N PRO A 222 -0.74 -17.03 -11.19
CA PRO A 222 -0.46 -16.74 -12.59
C PRO A 222 -1.57 -16.00 -13.32
N ALA A 223 -2.81 -16.35 -13.05
CA ALA A 223 -3.98 -15.74 -13.69
C ALA A 223 -4.11 -14.22 -13.48
N VAL A 224 -3.47 -13.69 -12.42
CA VAL A 224 -3.52 -12.24 -12.11
C VAL A 224 -2.17 -11.54 -12.22
N PHE A 225 -1.10 -12.22 -12.64
CA PHE A 225 0.21 -11.58 -12.81
C PHE A 225 0.15 -10.38 -13.73
N ARG A 226 -0.54 -10.51 -14.85
CA ARG A 226 -0.69 -9.41 -15.80
C ARG A 226 -1.27 -8.16 -15.14
N ALA A 227 -2.27 -8.32 -14.26
CA ALA A 227 -2.89 -7.22 -13.56
C ALA A 227 -1.91 -6.51 -12.62
N PHE A 228 -1.14 -7.26 -11.83
CA PHE A 228 -0.10 -6.67 -10.96
C PHE A 228 1.01 -5.99 -11.75
N TYR A 229 1.43 -6.57 -12.87
CA TYR A 229 2.41 -5.97 -13.77
C TYR A 229 1.91 -4.64 -14.37
N GLU A 230 0.67 -4.61 -14.90
CA GLU A 230 0.10 -3.38 -15.48
C GLU A 230 -0.05 -2.27 -14.45
N HIS A 231 -0.41 -2.62 -13.22
CA HIS A 231 -0.43 -1.65 -12.12
C HIS A 231 0.96 -1.06 -11.86
N TRP A 232 1.98 -1.91 -11.78
CA TRP A 232 3.37 -1.48 -11.58
C TRP A 232 3.86 -0.60 -12.75
N TYR A 233 3.59 -1.03 -13.98
CA TYR A 233 3.91 -0.26 -15.17
C TYR A 233 3.27 1.14 -15.14
N ALA A 234 1.99 1.23 -14.78
CA ALA A 234 1.27 2.49 -14.66
C ALA A 234 1.88 3.41 -13.59
N LEU A 235 2.26 2.85 -12.44
CA LEU A 235 2.93 3.61 -11.38
C LEU A 235 4.24 4.22 -11.88
N VAL A 236 5.11 3.43 -12.52
CA VAL A 236 6.39 3.93 -13.05
C VAL A 236 6.16 5.02 -14.08
N ALA A 237 5.17 4.86 -14.98
CA ALA A 237 4.85 5.87 -15.97
C ALA A 237 4.44 7.22 -15.34
N GLN A 238 3.74 7.18 -14.22
CA GLN A 238 3.35 8.39 -13.48
C GLN A 238 4.52 9.03 -12.71
N LEU A 239 5.53 8.25 -12.35
CA LEU A 239 6.71 8.75 -11.64
C LEU A 239 7.74 9.42 -12.57
N LEU A 240 7.67 9.24 -13.89
CA LEU A 240 8.69 9.76 -14.82
C LEU A 240 9.00 11.27 -14.64
N PRO A 241 8.00 12.19 -14.56
CA PRO A 241 8.27 13.61 -14.39
C PRO A 241 8.95 13.92 -13.04
N VAL A 242 8.60 13.16 -12.00
CA VAL A 242 9.14 13.33 -10.65
C VAL A 242 10.58 12.82 -10.58
N LEU A 243 10.87 11.68 -11.22
CA LEU A 243 12.22 11.12 -11.30
C LEU A 243 13.20 12.12 -11.90
N ASP A 244 12.84 12.76 -13.02
CA ASP A 244 13.67 13.79 -13.66
C ASP A 244 13.89 15.03 -12.79
N SER A 245 12.89 15.39 -11.98
CA SER A 245 13.01 16.54 -11.06
C SER A 245 13.93 16.27 -9.87
N MET A 246 14.09 15.00 -9.49
CA MET A 246 14.91 14.59 -8.35
C MET A 246 16.35 14.19 -8.76
N ASP A 247 16.50 13.53 -9.89
CA ASP A 247 17.79 13.07 -10.43
C ASP A 247 17.74 13.25 -11.96
N ALA A 248 18.52 14.21 -12.46
CA ALA A 248 18.50 14.58 -13.87
C ALA A 248 18.85 13.39 -14.77
N GLY A 249 17.98 13.07 -15.72
CA GLY A 249 18.07 11.93 -16.61
C GLY A 249 17.43 10.64 -16.11
N ALA A 250 17.05 10.57 -14.82
CA ALA A 250 16.41 9.36 -14.25
C ALA A 250 15.05 9.07 -14.90
N GLY A 251 14.27 10.11 -15.23
CA GLY A 251 13.00 9.94 -15.92
C GLY A 251 13.18 9.43 -17.35
N GLN A 252 14.22 9.89 -18.06
CA GLN A 252 14.53 9.38 -19.40
C GLN A 252 15.00 7.91 -19.33
N GLU A 253 15.86 7.55 -18.38
CA GLU A 253 16.28 6.17 -18.16
C GLU A 253 15.08 5.27 -17.82
N ALA A 254 14.20 5.72 -16.91
CA ALA A 254 12.99 4.99 -16.57
C ALA A 254 12.04 4.80 -17.76
N LYS A 255 11.93 5.80 -18.63
CA LYS A 255 11.12 5.73 -19.86
C LYS A 255 11.64 4.66 -20.83
N GLU A 256 12.94 4.58 -21.01
CA GLU A 256 13.58 3.56 -21.86
C GLU A 256 13.36 2.15 -21.27
N LEU A 257 13.52 2.02 -19.96
CA LEU A 257 13.23 0.77 -19.25
C LEU A 257 11.75 0.37 -19.33
N LEU A 258 10.80 1.34 -19.27
CA LEU A 258 9.38 1.07 -19.47
C LEU A 258 9.08 0.53 -20.88
N MET A 259 9.70 1.10 -21.91
CA MET A 259 9.53 0.58 -23.28
C MET A 259 10.07 -0.86 -23.39
N GLN A 260 11.20 -1.14 -22.76
CA GLN A 260 11.75 -2.49 -22.73
C GLN A 260 10.86 -3.44 -21.89
N MET A 261 10.34 -3.01 -20.74
CA MET A 261 9.36 -3.79 -19.94
C MET A 261 8.16 -4.23 -20.77
N LYS A 262 7.61 -3.31 -21.58
CA LYS A 262 6.50 -3.64 -22.46
C LYS A 262 6.89 -4.70 -23.49
N LYS A 263 8.08 -4.63 -24.04
CA LYS A 263 8.62 -5.64 -24.98
C LYS A 263 8.81 -6.97 -24.28
N ASP A 264 9.46 -6.99 -23.11
CA ASP A 264 9.70 -8.18 -22.30
C ASP A 264 8.36 -8.90 -22.03
N ALA A 265 7.32 -8.15 -21.67
CA ALA A 265 5.99 -8.70 -21.36
C ALA A 265 5.27 -9.27 -22.59
N VAL A 266 5.30 -8.55 -23.72
CA VAL A 266 4.52 -8.91 -24.93
C VAL A 266 5.23 -9.95 -25.79
N VAL A 267 6.55 -9.86 -25.90
CA VAL A 267 7.34 -10.73 -26.78
C VAL A 267 7.85 -11.96 -26.03
N ASP A 268 8.42 -11.74 -24.84
CA ASP A 268 9.12 -12.78 -24.08
C ASP A 268 8.25 -13.39 -22.98
N GLY A 269 7.06 -12.85 -22.75
CA GLY A 269 6.14 -13.32 -21.70
C GLY A 269 6.70 -13.13 -20.29
N VAL A 270 7.59 -12.16 -20.08
CA VAL A 270 8.24 -11.88 -18.81
C VAL A 270 7.48 -10.80 -18.05
N TYR A 271 7.01 -11.12 -16.87
CA TYR A 271 6.26 -10.22 -15.99
C TYR A 271 6.92 -10.13 -14.62
N SER A 272 6.82 -8.97 -13.98
CA SER A 272 7.09 -8.85 -12.55
C SER A 272 5.76 -8.72 -11.78
N ALA A 273 5.65 -9.49 -10.71
CA ALA A 273 4.52 -9.40 -9.80
C ALA A 273 5.04 -9.42 -8.35
N HIS A 274 4.83 -8.33 -7.65
CA HIS A 274 5.31 -8.19 -6.28
C HIS A 274 4.54 -9.12 -5.34
N ILE A 275 5.27 -9.77 -4.43
CA ILE A 275 4.68 -10.46 -3.29
C ILE A 275 4.06 -9.38 -2.40
N THR A 276 2.83 -9.59 -2.00
CA THR A 276 2.13 -8.72 -1.07
C THR A 276 2.22 -9.27 0.35
N LYS A 277 2.06 -8.39 1.33
CA LYS A 277 2.10 -8.77 2.73
C LYS A 277 1.06 -7.96 3.52
N PHE A 278 0.32 -8.64 4.40
CA PHE A 278 -0.45 -8.04 5.47
C PHE A 278 0.31 -8.21 6.78
N VAL A 279 0.56 -7.15 7.49
CA VAL A 279 1.04 -7.20 8.87
C VAL A 279 -0.12 -6.85 9.77
N VAL A 280 -0.48 -7.77 10.66
CA VAL A 280 -1.56 -7.62 11.61
C VAL A 280 -0.99 -7.67 13.01
N GLY A 281 -1.47 -6.82 13.90
CA GLY A 281 -1.17 -6.85 15.33
C GLY A 281 -2.38 -6.41 16.13
N ARG A 282 -2.47 -6.85 17.37
CA ARG A 282 -3.58 -6.56 18.28
C ARG A 282 -3.08 -5.76 19.48
N LYS A 283 -3.76 -4.67 19.82
CA LYS A 283 -3.48 -3.96 21.07
C LYS A 283 -3.97 -4.80 22.26
N PRO A 284 -3.17 -4.97 23.32
CA PRO A 284 -3.62 -5.67 24.52
C PRO A 284 -4.95 -5.12 25.08
N GLU A 285 -5.70 -5.94 25.82
CA GLU A 285 -6.97 -5.54 26.46
C GLU A 285 -6.74 -4.57 27.64
N GLN A 286 -5.51 -4.54 28.19
CA GLN A 286 -5.12 -3.67 29.32
C GLN A 286 -3.74 -3.07 29.06
#